data_56cbbada671c1161f883608b8cac7bc2
#
_entry.id   56cbbada671c1161f883608b8cac7bc2
#
_cell.length_a   1.000
_cell.length_b   1.000
_cell.length_c   1.000
_cell.angle_alpha   90.00
_cell.angle_beta   90.00
_cell.angle_gamma   90.00
#
_symmetry.space_group_name_H-M   'P 1'
#
loop_
_entity.id
_entity.type
_entity.pdbx_description
1 polymer ?
#
loop_
_entity_poly.entity_id
_entity_poly.type
_entity_poly.pdbx_seq_one_letter_code
_entity_poly.pdbx_strand_id
1 'polypeptide(L)'
;ATSEPGTTTNPSAQATPADPAPVTHASSAADADSRGAAKALMESDCVAQVRQSTGEQGEITVGDLRNVYTWAPEFLDGSQPSALPVDAGDWAATVTAAGKPIGVLEVVEDKGRTTCAPVFDDDLATDFDQMGDARLIHDRNANAWYSLRGTTVTALGEAATRRLAGPIELSDYGEILRERAGSKPK
;
A
#
# COMPACT_ATOMS: atom_id res chain seq x y z
N ALA A 1 -83.49 0.55 6.96
CA ALA A 1 -82.52 1.42 6.25
C ALA A 1 -81.38 1.79 7.15
N THR A 2 -80.21 1.17 7.04
CA THR A 2 -79.02 1.69 7.65
C THR A 2 -77.82 1.19 6.82
N SER A 3 -77.11 2.10 6.20
CA SER A 3 -75.95 1.86 5.38
C SER A 3 -74.71 1.86 6.25
N GLU A 4 -73.89 0.82 6.13
CA GLU A 4 -72.53 0.84 6.66
C GLU A 4 -71.51 1.28 5.62
N PRO A 5 -70.50 2.04 5.98
CA PRO A 5 -69.39 2.35 5.07
C PRO A 5 -68.23 1.34 5.24
N GLY A 6 -67.79 0.81 4.12
CA GLY A 6 -66.71 -0.12 4.02
C GLY A 6 -65.36 0.50 4.39
N THR A 7 -64.58 -0.22 5.17
CA THR A 7 -63.22 0.09 5.57
C THR A 7 -62.28 -0.40 4.46
N THR A 8 -61.61 0.53 3.80
CA THR A 8 -60.56 0.23 2.83
C THR A 8 -59.24 0.02 3.56
N THR A 9 -58.78 -1.22 3.61
CA THR A 9 -57.48 -1.58 4.15
C THR A 9 -56.40 -1.28 3.08
N ASN A 10 -55.54 -0.35 3.34
CA ASN A 10 -54.41 -0.02 2.50
C ASN A 10 -53.28 -1.01 2.76
N PRO A 11 -52.75 -1.78 1.80
CA PRO A 11 -51.56 -2.61 2.03
C PRO A 11 -50.33 -1.72 2.04
N SER A 12 -49.65 -1.66 3.17
CA SER A 12 -48.31 -1.12 3.32
C SER A 12 -47.34 -1.85 2.39
N ALA A 13 -46.87 -1.16 1.40
CA ALA A 13 -45.76 -1.62 0.60
C ALA A 13 -44.50 -1.64 1.49
N GLN A 14 -44.04 -2.83 1.86
CA GLN A 14 -42.73 -3.02 2.46
C GLN A 14 -41.67 -2.68 1.40
N ALA A 15 -40.93 -1.60 1.62
CA ALA A 15 -39.77 -1.29 0.85
C ALA A 15 -38.68 -2.33 1.13
N THR A 16 -38.33 -3.12 0.14
CA THR A 16 -37.17 -4.00 0.16
C THR A 16 -35.92 -3.12 0.30
N PRO A 17 -35.01 -3.39 1.25
CA PRO A 17 -33.75 -2.68 1.31
C PRO A 17 -32.98 -2.95 0.00
N ALA A 18 -32.63 -1.90 -0.71
CA ALA A 18 -31.80 -2.00 -1.89
C ALA A 18 -30.43 -2.58 -1.48
N ASP A 19 -30.01 -3.63 -2.18
CA ASP A 19 -28.65 -4.14 -2.12
C ASP A 19 -27.65 -3.00 -2.36
N PRO A 20 -26.62 -2.84 -1.51
CA PRO A 20 -25.60 -1.83 -1.79
C PRO A 20 -24.91 -2.21 -3.10
N ALA A 21 -24.95 -1.33 -4.06
CA ALA A 21 -24.26 -1.48 -5.32
C ALA A 21 -22.77 -1.75 -5.06
N PRO A 22 -22.09 -2.61 -5.84
CA PRO A 22 -20.67 -2.82 -5.70
C PRO A 22 -19.97 -1.48 -5.89
N VAL A 23 -19.26 -1.03 -4.86
CA VAL A 23 -18.37 0.13 -4.92
C VAL A 23 -17.20 -0.24 -5.84
N THR A 24 -17.37 0.04 -7.11
CA THR A 24 -16.25 0.05 -8.04
C THR A 24 -15.35 1.19 -7.58
N HIS A 25 -14.19 0.86 -7.03
CA HIS A 25 -13.14 1.83 -6.78
C HIS A 25 -12.65 2.33 -8.14
N ALA A 26 -13.35 3.31 -8.69
CA ALA A 26 -12.82 4.08 -9.80
C ALA A 26 -11.60 4.83 -9.23
N SER A 27 -10.40 4.52 -9.74
CA SER A 27 -9.24 5.37 -9.53
C SER A 27 -9.65 6.79 -9.86
N SER A 28 -9.55 7.69 -8.89
CA SER A 28 -9.93 9.08 -9.11
C SER A 28 -9.03 9.68 -10.19
N ALA A 29 -9.50 10.68 -10.93
CA ALA A 29 -8.65 11.40 -11.88
C ALA A 29 -7.38 11.94 -11.21
N ALA A 30 -7.46 12.32 -9.92
CA ALA A 30 -6.32 12.74 -9.11
C ALA A 30 -5.28 11.63 -8.94
N ASP A 31 -5.70 10.37 -8.76
CA ASP A 31 -4.76 9.24 -8.66
C ASP A 31 -4.05 8.97 -9.99
N ALA A 32 -4.75 9.08 -11.11
CA ALA A 32 -4.15 8.93 -12.43
C ALA A 32 -3.12 10.03 -12.72
N ASP A 33 -3.42 11.28 -12.35
CA ASP A 33 -2.50 12.42 -12.49
C ASP A 33 -1.28 12.27 -11.60
N SER A 34 -1.47 11.85 -10.34
CA SER A 34 -0.40 11.59 -9.38
C SER A 34 0.53 10.46 -9.86
N ARG A 35 -0.04 9.37 -10.37
CA ARG A 35 0.73 8.27 -10.94
C ARG A 35 1.54 8.70 -12.16
N GLY A 36 0.96 9.48 -13.06
CA GLY A 36 1.63 10.00 -14.25
C GLY A 36 2.80 10.92 -13.90
N ALA A 37 2.62 11.81 -12.94
CA ALA A 37 3.66 12.70 -12.43
C ALA A 37 4.80 11.91 -11.76
N ALA A 38 4.48 10.92 -10.94
CA ALA A 38 5.46 10.05 -10.30
C ALA A 38 6.26 9.26 -11.34
N LYS A 39 5.61 8.72 -12.36
CA LYS A 39 6.28 8.00 -13.46
C LYS A 39 7.27 8.90 -14.20
N ALA A 40 6.85 10.10 -14.56
CA ALA A 40 7.71 11.06 -15.24
C ALA A 40 8.95 11.43 -14.41
N LEU A 41 8.76 11.64 -13.10
CA LEU A 41 9.88 11.92 -12.18
C LEU A 41 10.82 10.72 -12.04
N MET A 42 10.28 9.50 -11.94
CA MET A 42 11.09 8.28 -11.84
C MET A 42 11.96 8.09 -13.09
N GLU A 43 11.38 8.26 -14.27
CA GLU A 43 12.07 8.08 -15.55
C GLU A 43 13.10 9.19 -15.86
N SER A 44 13.04 10.32 -15.18
CA SER A 44 13.96 11.45 -15.33
C SER A 44 14.91 11.59 -14.14
N ASP A 45 14.51 12.33 -13.14
CA ASP A 45 15.37 12.72 -12.02
C ASP A 45 15.80 11.54 -11.15
N CYS A 46 14.90 10.57 -10.93
CA CYS A 46 15.21 9.39 -10.12
C CYS A 46 16.21 8.48 -10.83
N VAL A 47 16.07 8.26 -12.13
CA VAL A 47 17.03 7.49 -12.93
C VAL A 47 18.38 8.18 -12.96
N ALA A 48 18.43 9.51 -13.11
CA ALA A 48 19.66 10.27 -13.04
C ALA A 48 20.37 10.13 -11.68
N GLN A 49 19.60 10.16 -10.58
CA GLN A 49 20.12 9.94 -9.23
C GLN A 49 20.66 8.52 -9.04
N VAL A 50 19.96 7.50 -9.54
CA VAL A 50 20.42 6.11 -9.51
C VAL A 50 21.73 5.97 -10.26
N ARG A 51 21.82 6.52 -11.47
CA ARG A 51 23.03 6.50 -12.29
C ARG A 51 24.21 7.16 -11.57
N GLN A 52 23.98 8.30 -10.94
CA GLN A 52 25.00 8.99 -10.16
C GLN A 52 25.46 8.18 -8.94
N SER A 53 24.52 7.54 -8.24
CA SER A 53 24.80 6.78 -7.02
C SER A 53 25.50 5.45 -7.27
N THR A 54 25.18 4.79 -8.39
CA THR A 54 25.70 3.45 -8.74
C THR A 54 26.89 3.49 -9.69
N GLY A 55 27.06 4.57 -10.43
CA GLY A 55 28.03 4.66 -11.54
C GLY A 55 27.62 3.86 -12.78
N GLU A 56 26.40 3.36 -12.83
CA GLU A 56 25.89 2.52 -13.90
C GLU A 56 25.86 3.29 -15.23
N GLN A 57 26.50 2.74 -16.26
CA GLN A 57 26.55 3.33 -17.60
C GLN A 57 25.52 2.70 -18.56
N GLY A 58 24.98 1.54 -18.19
CA GLY A 58 24.00 0.82 -18.96
C GLY A 58 22.60 1.44 -18.91
N GLU A 59 21.67 0.75 -19.54
CA GLU A 59 20.26 1.12 -19.51
C GLU A 59 19.68 0.92 -18.10
N ILE A 60 19.02 1.96 -17.60
CA ILE A 60 18.25 1.91 -16.35
C ILE A 60 16.77 1.99 -16.71
N THR A 61 16.00 1.00 -16.30
CA THR A 61 14.56 0.92 -16.54
C THR A 61 13.78 0.94 -15.23
N VAL A 62 12.62 1.56 -15.27
CA VAL A 62 11.67 1.63 -14.16
C VAL A 62 10.48 0.72 -14.48
N GLY A 63 10.13 -0.15 -13.56
CA GLY A 63 9.01 -1.06 -13.70
C GLY A 63 7.65 -0.38 -13.49
N ASP A 64 6.60 -1.19 -13.36
CA ASP A 64 5.26 -0.70 -13.12
C ASP A 64 5.15 -0.02 -11.74
N LEU A 65 4.51 1.15 -11.73
CA LEU A 65 4.28 1.89 -10.50
C LEU A 65 3.21 1.22 -9.65
N ARG A 66 3.50 1.11 -8.37
CA ARG A 66 2.59 0.61 -7.34
C ARG A 66 2.28 1.70 -6.34
N ASN A 67 1.02 1.77 -5.93
CA ASN A 67 0.62 2.65 -4.84
C ASN A 67 1.23 2.13 -3.53
N VAL A 68 1.77 3.03 -2.73
CA VAL A 68 2.39 2.71 -1.43
C VAL A 68 1.39 2.99 -0.31
N TYR A 69 1.21 2.00 0.54
CA TYR A 69 0.45 2.10 1.79
C TYR A 69 1.40 2.21 2.97
N THR A 70 0.89 2.66 4.09
CA THR A 70 1.59 2.65 5.38
C THR A 70 0.71 2.04 6.45
N TRP A 71 1.32 1.54 7.52
CA TRP A 71 0.54 1.04 8.65
C TRP A 71 -0.29 2.15 9.28
N ALA A 72 -1.54 1.86 9.60
CA ALA A 72 -2.38 2.78 10.36
C ALA A 72 -1.76 3.04 11.74
N PRO A 73 -1.88 4.27 12.30
CA PRO A 73 -1.35 4.58 13.62
C PRO A 73 -1.86 3.62 14.70
N GLU A 74 -3.13 3.23 14.62
CA GLU A 74 -3.80 2.31 15.55
C GLU A 74 -3.25 0.88 15.47
N PHE A 75 -2.69 0.51 14.32
CA PHE A 75 -1.99 -0.75 14.15
C PHE A 75 -0.61 -0.72 14.81
N LEU A 76 0.12 0.38 14.60
CA LEU A 76 1.47 0.55 15.13
C LEU A 76 1.52 0.69 16.65
N ASP A 77 0.52 1.34 17.25
CA ASP A 77 0.41 1.47 18.71
C ASP A 77 -0.24 0.27 19.38
N GLY A 78 -0.78 -0.67 18.58
CA GLY A 78 -1.41 -1.89 19.03
C GLY A 78 -2.83 -1.73 19.56
N SER A 79 -3.45 -0.55 19.42
CA SER A 79 -4.85 -0.33 19.83
C SER A 79 -5.84 -1.05 18.93
N GLN A 80 -5.50 -1.27 17.66
CA GLN A 80 -6.25 -2.06 16.70
C GLN A 80 -5.34 -3.01 15.92
N PRO A 81 -5.11 -4.24 16.42
CA PRO A 81 -4.18 -5.20 15.80
C PRO A 81 -4.56 -5.65 14.40
N SER A 82 -5.79 -5.46 13.98
CA SER A 82 -6.30 -5.78 12.63
C SER A 82 -6.64 -4.56 11.79
N ALA A 83 -6.18 -3.36 12.19
CA ALA A 83 -6.39 -2.16 11.39
C ALA A 83 -5.70 -2.29 10.02
N LEU A 84 -6.44 -1.94 8.97
CA LEU A 84 -5.91 -2.02 7.61
C LEU A 84 -4.91 -0.88 7.34
N PRO A 85 -3.92 -1.13 6.48
CA PRO A 85 -3.02 -0.08 6.02
C PRO A 85 -3.79 1.05 5.33
N VAL A 86 -3.26 2.25 5.41
CA VAL A 86 -3.79 3.45 4.78
C VAL A 86 -2.93 3.87 3.60
N ASP A 87 -3.53 4.49 2.60
CA ASP A 87 -2.82 5.03 1.44
C ASP A 87 -1.84 6.13 1.89
N ALA A 88 -0.57 5.97 1.53
CA ALA A 88 0.47 6.95 1.84
C ALA A 88 0.52 8.10 0.83
N GLY A 89 -0.15 7.97 -0.32
CA GLY A 89 -0.09 8.93 -1.42
C GLY A 89 1.21 8.86 -2.23
N ASP A 90 2.03 7.85 -2.01
CA ASP A 90 3.32 7.66 -2.66
C ASP A 90 3.27 6.55 -3.70
N TRP A 91 4.28 6.53 -4.56
CA TRP A 91 4.42 5.54 -5.62
C TRP A 91 5.81 4.90 -5.55
N ALA A 92 5.85 3.60 -5.81
CA ALA A 92 7.10 2.85 -5.87
C ALA A 92 7.14 1.95 -7.11
N ALA A 93 8.34 1.69 -7.59
CA ALA A 93 8.59 0.80 -8.71
C ALA A 93 9.95 0.14 -8.58
N THR A 94 10.07 -1.05 -9.16
CA THR A 94 11.36 -1.72 -9.31
C THR A 94 12.25 -0.94 -10.25
N VAL A 95 13.52 -0.83 -9.94
CA VAL A 95 14.55 -0.28 -10.83
C VAL A 95 15.50 -1.40 -11.27
N THR A 96 15.77 -1.44 -12.56
CA THR A 96 16.61 -2.44 -13.21
C THR A 96 17.74 -1.74 -13.94
N ALA A 97 18.96 -2.21 -13.78
CA ALA A 97 20.13 -1.73 -14.50
C ALA A 97 20.75 -2.87 -15.31
N ALA A 98 20.98 -2.64 -16.60
CA ALA A 98 21.53 -3.65 -17.53
C ALA A 98 20.79 -5.01 -17.45
N GLY A 99 19.46 -4.97 -17.31
CA GLY A 99 18.61 -6.15 -17.25
C GLY A 99 18.56 -6.85 -15.86
N LYS A 100 19.24 -6.31 -14.85
CA LYS A 100 19.23 -6.85 -13.48
C LYS A 100 18.44 -5.95 -12.55
N PRO A 101 17.52 -6.48 -11.74
CA PRO A 101 16.92 -5.73 -10.65
C PRO A 101 18.00 -5.28 -9.67
N ILE A 102 18.03 -4.00 -9.33
CA ILE A 102 19.01 -3.43 -8.39
C ILE A 102 18.38 -2.80 -7.17
N GLY A 103 17.08 -2.62 -7.18
CA GLY A 103 16.37 -2.04 -6.05
C GLY A 103 15.02 -1.50 -6.43
N VAL A 104 14.54 -0.60 -5.61
CA VAL A 104 13.22 0.04 -5.72
C VAL A 104 13.39 1.55 -5.65
N LEU A 105 12.62 2.25 -6.46
CA LEU A 105 12.45 3.71 -6.38
C LEU A 105 11.13 4.01 -5.70
N GLU A 106 11.14 4.89 -4.72
CA GLU A 106 9.93 5.47 -4.14
C GLU A 106 9.89 6.97 -4.46
N VAL A 107 8.76 7.44 -4.92
CA VAL A 107 8.46 8.86 -5.05
C VAL A 107 7.59 9.26 -3.88
N VAL A 108 8.12 10.12 -3.04
CA VAL A 108 7.52 10.58 -1.79
C VAL A 108 7.14 12.04 -1.92
N GLU A 109 5.91 12.36 -1.58
CA GLU A 109 5.48 13.75 -1.43
C GLU A 109 5.57 14.16 0.05
N ASP A 110 6.39 15.16 0.34
CA ASP A 110 6.49 15.78 1.66
C ASP A 110 6.39 17.30 1.54
N LYS A 111 5.39 17.88 2.19
CA LYS A 111 5.16 19.33 2.26
C LYS A 111 5.15 20.04 0.90
N GLY A 112 4.51 19.40 -0.09
CA GLY A 112 4.42 19.91 -1.46
C GLY A 112 5.70 19.74 -2.27
N ARG A 113 6.66 18.98 -1.77
CA ARG A 113 7.86 18.58 -2.51
C ARG A 113 7.81 17.11 -2.82
N THR A 114 8.10 16.79 -4.06
CA THR A 114 8.21 15.41 -4.52
C THR A 114 9.69 15.04 -4.60
N THR A 115 10.10 13.97 -3.94
CA THR A 115 11.49 13.52 -3.87
C THR A 115 11.60 12.06 -4.25
N CYS A 116 12.75 11.69 -4.83
CA CYS A 116 13.12 10.32 -5.09
C CYS A 116 13.81 9.71 -3.87
N ALA A 117 13.40 8.52 -3.50
CA ALA A 117 14.03 7.73 -2.45
C ALA A 117 14.42 6.35 -3.02
N PRO A 118 15.63 6.18 -3.54
CA PRO A 118 16.09 4.89 -4.02
C PRO A 118 16.48 3.98 -2.84
N VAL A 119 16.13 2.70 -2.95
CA VAL A 119 16.54 1.63 -2.04
C VAL A 119 17.25 0.57 -2.86
N PHE A 120 18.54 0.43 -2.66
CA PHE A 120 19.36 -0.56 -3.38
C PHE A 120 19.37 -1.88 -2.60
N ASP A 121 18.46 -2.77 -2.99
CA ASP A 121 18.24 -4.08 -2.40
C ASP A 121 17.69 -5.00 -3.50
N ASP A 122 18.49 -5.94 -3.95
CA ASP A 122 18.16 -6.86 -5.05
C ASP A 122 17.01 -7.79 -4.66
N ASP A 123 17.00 -8.23 -3.41
CA ASP A 123 15.96 -9.11 -2.87
C ASP A 123 14.62 -8.37 -2.81
N LEU A 124 14.64 -7.10 -2.37
CA LEU A 124 13.45 -6.25 -2.37
C LEU A 124 12.87 -6.07 -3.78
N ALA A 125 13.73 -5.80 -4.77
CA ALA A 125 13.31 -5.67 -6.15
C ALA A 125 12.69 -6.96 -6.70
N THR A 126 13.27 -8.10 -6.39
CA THR A 126 12.76 -9.41 -6.78
C THR A 126 11.41 -9.70 -6.11
N ASP A 127 11.29 -9.40 -4.82
CA ASP A 127 10.05 -9.59 -4.07
C ASP A 127 8.93 -8.68 -4.59
N PHE A 128 9.24 -7.45 -5.02
CA PHE A 128 8.26 -6.56 -5.68
C PHE A 128 7.66 -7.18 -6.93
N ASP A 129 8.49 -7.79 -7.76
CA ASP A 129 8.04 -8.42 -9.00
C ASP A 129 7.15 -9.66 -8.73
N GLN A 130 7.34 -10.31 -7.60
CA GLN A 130 6.61 -11.52 -7.22
C GLN A 130 5.33 -11.24 -6.42
N MET A 131 5.15 -10.03 -5.89
CA MET A 131 4.01 -9.74 -5.00
C MET A 131 2.65 -9.69 -5.73
N GLY A 132 2.61 -9.60 -7.05
CA GLY A 132 1.38 -9.55 -7.83
C GLY A 132 0.49 -8.36 -7.47
N ASP A 133 -0.78 -8.62 -7.16
CA ASP A 133 -1.81 -7.63 -6.81
C ASP A 133 -1.90 -7.31 -5.31
N ALA A 134 -0.99 -7.84 -4.49
CA ALA A 134 -0.94 -7.52 -3.07
C ALA A 134 -0.69 -6.01 -2.85
N ARG A 135 -1.18 -5.48 -1.73
CA ARG A 135 -0.89 -4.10 -1.34
C ARG A 135 0.56 -3.99 -0.89
N LEU A 136 1.22 -2.97 -1.37
CA LEU A 136 2.60 -2.64 -0.97
C LEU A 136 2.58 -1.71 0.23
N ILE A 137 3.28 -2.09 1.30
CA ILE A 137 3.34 -1.33 2.55
C ILE A 137 4.77 -0.93 2.84
N HIS A 138 5.01 0.35 3.08
CA HIS A 138 6.28 0.86 3.56
C HIS A 138 6.16 1.33 5.01
N ASP A 139 6.80 0.61 5.91
CA ASP A 139 7.01 1.03 7.30
C ASP A 139 8.24 1.93 7.38
N ARG A 140 8.03 3.23 7.33
CA ARG A 140 9.12 4.22 7.34
C ARG A 140 9.87 4.26 8.66
N ASN A 141 9.20 3.96 9.77
CA ASN A 141 9.86 3.93 11.07
C ASN A 141 10.88 2.80 11.18
N ALA A 142 10.57 1.69 10.53
CA ALA A 142 11.42 0.51 10.47
C ALA A 142 12.31 0.47 9.23
N ASN A 143 12.07 1.34 8.26
CA ASN A 143 12.64 1.28 6.92
C ASN A 143 12.51 -0.11 6.30
N ALA A 144 11.31 -0.65 6.35
CA ALA A 144 10.99 -2.01 5.95
C ALA A 144 9.76 -2.08 5.07
N TRP A 145 9.75 -3.01 4.13
CA TRP A 145 8.70 -3.18 3.14
C TRP A 145 7.95 -4.49 3.37
N TYR A 146 6.64 -4.44 3.17
CA TYR A 146 5.77 -5.60 3.33
C TYR A 146 4.74 -5.65 2.20
N SER A 147 4.20 -6.83 1.96
CA SER A 147 3.00 -6.99 1.15
C SER A 147 1.84 -7.50 1.99
N LEU A 148 0.64 -7.06 1.66
CA LEU A 148 -0.60 -7.55 2.26
C LEU A 148 -1.51 -8.11 1.18
N ARG A 149 -1.76 -9.41 1.25
CA ARG A 149 -2.73 -10.10 0.38
C ARG A 149 -3.86 -10.67 1.26
N GLY A 150 -5.06 -10.14 1.09
CA GLY A 150 -6.14 -10.44 2.03
C GLY A 150 -5.76 -10.01 3.44
N THR A 151 -5.55 -10.96 4.35
CA THR A 151 -5.08 -10.74 5.72
C THR A 151 -3.65 -11.23 5.95
N THR A 152 -2.97 -11.72 4.92
CA THR A 152 -1.61 -12.27 5.05
C THR A 152 -0.56 -11.20 4.77
N VAL A 153 0.28 -10.94 5.77
CA VAL A 153 1.44 -10.05 5.71
C VAL A 153 2.69 -10.86 5.36
N THR A 154 3.43 -10.40 4.37
CA THR A 154 4.71 -10.99 3.97
C THR A 154 5.79 -9.92 3.94
N ALA A 155 6.94 -10.22 4.53
CA ALA A 155 8.11 -9.34 4.48
C ALA A 155 8.72 -9.32 3.08
N LEU A 156 9.13 -8.14 2.62
CA LEU A 156 9.80 -7.92 1.36
C LEU A 156 11.22 -7.36 1.60
N GLY A 157 12.22 -7.97 0.99
CA GLY A 157 13.60 -7.59 1.15
C GLY A 157 14.20 -7.93 2.50
N GLU A 158 15.48 -7.63 2.65
CA GLU A 158 16.28 -8.06 3.81
C GLU A 158 15.84 -7.40 5.12
N ALA A 159 15.57 -6.09 5.10
CA ALA A 159 15.23 -5.35 6.32
C ALA A 159 13.94 -5.84 6.97
N ALA A 160 12.91 -6.14 6.18
CA ALA A 160 11.66 -6.68 6.68
C ALA A 160 11.77 -8.14 7.10
N THR A 161 12.52 -8.95 6.34
CA THR A 161 12.72 -10.38 6.64
C THR A 161 13.41 -10.61 7.98
N ARG A 162 14.30 -9.72 8.39
CA ARG A 162 14.90 -9.76 9.74
C ARG A 162 13.89 -9.54 10.85
N ARG A 163 12.76 -8.89 10.57
CA ARG A 163 11.70 -8.60 11.54
C ARG A 163 10.59 -9.64 11.53
N LEU A 164 10.35 -10.23 10.37
CA LEU A 164 9.28 -11.17 10.12
C LEU A 164 9.80 -12.27 9.17
N ALA A 165 10.07 -13.44 9.72
CA ALA A 165 10.74 -14.53 9.01
C ALA A 165 9.86 -15.24 7.94
N GLY A 166 8.56 -15.01 7.94
CA GLY A 166 7.63 -15.66 7.00
C GLY A 166 6.25 -15.01 7.01
N PRO A 167 5.34 -15.48 6.16
CA PRO A 167 3.97 -14.97 6.13
C PRO A 167 3.27 -15.14 7.48
N ILE A 168 2.50 -14.11 7.87
CA ILE A 168 1.76 -14.09 9.13
C ILE A 168 0.40 -13.41 8.92
N GLU A 169 -0.60 -13.76 9.71
CA GLU A 169 -1.85 -13.03 9.73
C GLU A 169 -1.67 -11.61 10.26
N LEU A 170 -2.39 -10.65 9.68
CA LEU A 170 -2.31 -9.23 10.04
C LEU A 170 -2.54 -9.00 11.53
N SER A 171 -3.56 -9.63 12.11
CA SER A 171 -3.86 -9.53 13.54
C SER A 171 -2.75 -10.04 14.43
N ASP A 172 -2.11 -11.15 14.05
CA ASP A 172 -0.99 -11.73 14.80
C ASP A 172 0.24 -10.84 14.75
N TYR A 173 0.51 -10.25 13.58
CA TYR A 173 1.59 -9.26 13.44
C TYR A 173 1.32 -8.01 14.27
N GLY A 174 0.07 -7.52 14.29
CA GLY A 174 -0.35 -6.41 15.15
C GLY A 174 -0.16 -6.71 16.64
N GLU A 175 -0.43 -7.93 17.09
CA GLU A 175 -0.16 -8.37 18.46
C GLU A 175 1.35 -8.35 18.80
N ILE A 176 2.19 -8.82 17.88
CA ILE A 176 3.66 -8.77 18.04
C ILE A 176 4.14 -7.31 18.18
N LEU A 177 3.59 -6.39 17.37
CA LEU A 177 3.94 -4.97 17.46
C LEU A 177 3.50 -4.36 18.79
N ARG A 178 2.32 -4.72 19.27
CA ARG A 178 1.80 -4.30 20.58
C ARG A 178 2.71 -4.78 21.73
N GLU A 179 3.13 -6.02 21.71
CA GLU A 179 4.04 -6.57 22.72
C GLU A 179 5.39 -5.86 22.72
N ARG A 180 5.95 -5.59 21.52
CA ARG A 180 7.19 -4.84 21.38
C ARG A 180 7.08 -3.40 21.89
N ALA A 181 5.95 -2.75 21.63
CA ALA A 181 5.69 -1.40 22.12
C ALA A 181 5.56 -1.35 23.65
N GLY A 182 4.92 -2.35 24.27
CA GLY A 182 4.78 -2.49 25.72
C GLY A 182 6.08 -2.85 26.44
N SER A 183 7.06 -3.43 25.72
CA SER A 183 8.35 -3.88 26.28
C SER A 183 9.44 -2.79 26.27
N LYS A 184 9.16 -1.58 25.75
CA LYS A 184 10.11 -0.48 25.81
C LYS A 184 10.25 0.01 27.25
N PRO A 185 11.46 0.05 27.82
CA PRO A 185 11.66 0.65 29.15
C PRO A 185 11.28 2.13 29.11
N LYS A 186 10.57 2.57 30.17
CA LYS A 186 10.21 3.97 30.39
C LYS A 186 11.45 4.81 30.69
#